data_08c48f9d659ef5fbbaff721ab9460b04
#
_entry.id   08c48f9d659ef5fbbaff721ab9460b04
#
_cell.length_a   1.000
_cell.length_b   1.000
_cell.length_c   1.000
_cell.angle_alpha   90.00
_cell.angle_beta   90.00
_cell.angle_gamma   90.00
#
_symmetry.space_group_name_H-M   'P 1'
#
loop_
_entity.id
_entity.type
_entity.pdbx_description
1 polymer ?
#
loop_
_entity_poly.entity_id
_entity_poly.type
_entity_poly.pdbx_seq_one_letter_code
_entity_poly.pdbx_strand_id
1 'polypeptide(L)'
;NFHQGFHKGRLRGLIGAAAPCDYRPVRVEPRKIPKTGQPIDLHLIETDDVVATLGAKKGRRWVVGFALETEDHRLRALAKLERKFCDLMVSNGPQAISATDNEVEVLTPDGEVLTTIAGTKEAVAARILAIIEERLVAARRPIPD
;
A
#
# COMPACT_ATOMS: atom_id res chain seq x y z
N ASN A 1 2.01 -14.78 12.14
CA ASN A 1 1.31 -15.69 11.23
C ASN A 1 0.41 -14.92 10.27
N PHE A 2 1.00 -14.20 9.29
CA PHE A 2 0.28 -13.48 8.24
C PHE A 2 -0.22 -14.40 7.10
N HIS A 3 -0.10 -15.71 7.23
CA HIS A 3 -0.56 -16.67 6.21
C HIS A 3 -2.08 -16.80 6.10
N GLN A 4 -2.86 -16.11 6.92
CA GLN A 4 -4.33 -16.21 6.94
C GLN A 4 -5.07 -15.06 6.25
N GLY A 5 -4.38 -14.15 5.55
CA GLY A 5 -4.99 -12.93 4.99
C GLY A 5 -6.02 -13.12 3.88
N PHE A 6 -6.08 -14.27 3.25
CA PHE A 6 -7.10 -14.62 2.26
C PHE A 6 -7.85 -15.88 2.66
N HIS A 7 -8.63 -15.79 3.74
CA HIS A 7 -9.53 -16.88 4.12
C HIS A 7 -10.60 -17.14 3.05
N LYS A 8 -11.10 -18.38 3.04
CA LYS A 8 -12.09 -18.99 2.16
C LYS A 8 -13.45 -18.27 2.04
N GLY A 9 -13.51 -16.96 2.13
CA GLY A 9 -14.72 -16.16 1.96
C GLY A 9 -14.42 -15.01 1.01
N ARG A 10 -15.18 -14.87 0.01
CA ARG A 10 -15.51 -13.74 -0.90
C ARG A 10 -14.67 -12.43 -0.89
N LEU A 11 -13.40 -12.41 -0.42
CA LEU A 11 -12.52 -11.26 -0.57
C LEU A 11 -12.18 -11.09 -2.04
N ARG A 12 -12.70 -10.04 -2.65
CA ARG A 12 -12.47 -9.71 -4.06
C ARG A 12 -11.17 -8.96 -4.28
N GLY A 13 -10.63 -8.30 -3.24
CA GLY A 13 -9.41 -7.51 -3.37
C GLY A 13 -8.80 -7.08 -2.04
N LEU A 14 -7.69 -6.37 -2.15
CA LEU A 14 -6.90 -5.82 -1.03
C LEU A 14 -6.64 -4.34 -1.27
N ILE A 15 -6.83 -3.53 -0.24
CA ILE A 15 -6.38 -2.14 -0.17
C ILE A 15 -5.24 -2.08 0.84
N GLY A 16 -4.01 -1.91 0.35
CA GLY A 16 -2.80 -1.86 1.16
C GLY A 16 -2.48 -0.45 1.66
N ALA A 17 -3.40 0.15 2.45
CA ALA A 17 -3.23 1.51 2.98
C ALA A 17 -2.45 1.57 4.30
N ALA A 18 -2.21 0.44 4.95
CA ALA A 18 -1.38 0.38 6.15
C ALA A 18 0.10 0.61 5.81
N ALA A 19 0.82 1.26 6.71
CA ALA A 19 2.25 1.50 6.61
C ALA A 19 3.02 0.64 7.63
N PRO A 20 3.21 -0.67 7.38
CA PRO A 20 4.03 -1.51 8.24
C PRO A 20 5.49 -1.03 8.18
N CYS A 21 6.22 -1.21 9.28
CA CYS A 21 7.63 -0.88 9.31
C CYS A 21 8.42 -1.77 8.35
N ASP A 22 9.32 -1.17 7.56
CA ASP A 22 10.17 -1.89 6.60
C ASP A 22 11.27 -2.70 7.30
N TYR A 23 11.58 -2.38 8.56
CA TYR A 23 12.61 -3.04 9.35
C TYR A 23 12.11 -3.44 10.72
N ARG A 24 12.65 -4.53 11.26
CA ARG A 24 12.43 -4.96 12.64
C ARG A 24 13.75 -5.41 13.28
N PRO A 25 13.88 -5.37 14.62
CA PRO A 25 15.01 -5.96 15.29
C PRO A 25 15.15 -7.45 14.99
N VAL A 26 16.38 -7.90 14.77
CA VAL A 26 16.72 -9.35 14.63
C VAL A 26 16.31 -10.11 15.89
N ARG A 27 16.50 -9.45 17.04
CA ARG A 27 16.26 -10.04 18.38
C ARG A 27 15.25 -9.20 19.15
N VAL A 28 14.31 -9.87 19.78
CA VAL A 28 13.37 -9.25 20.73
C VAL A 28 13.79 -9.72 22.11
N GLU A 29 14.09 -8.77 23.00
CA GLU A 29 14.42 -9.10 24.39
C GLU A 29 13.12 -9.45 25.16
N PRO A 30 13.12 -10.56 25.93
CA PRO A 30 11.94 -11.00 26.66
C PRO A 30 11.60 -10.12 27.86
N ARG A 31 12.54 -9.27 28.29
CA ARG A 31 12.39 -8.36 29.43
C ARG A 31 12.73 -6.95 29.02
N LYS A 32 12.23 -5.97 29.79
CA LYS A 32 12.58 -4.56 29.64
C LYS A 32 14.09 -4.37 29.74
N ILE A 33 14.69 -3.72 28.75
CA ILE A 33 16.09 -3.35 28.76
C ILE A 33 16.27 -2.16 29.73
N PRO A 34 17.08 -2.31 30.79
CA PRO A 34 17.37 -1.22 31.72
C PRO A 34 18.22 -0.15 31.07
N LYS A 35 18.04 1.10 31.51
CA LYS A 35 18.94 2.19 31.10
C LYS A 35 20.30 2.01 31.77
N THR A 36 21.37 1.94 31.00
CA THR A 36 22.74 1.79 31.48
C THR A 36 23.59 3.05 31.30
N GLY A 37 23.05 4.07 30.65
CA GLY A 37 23.80 5.26 30.24
C GLY A 37 24.75 5.06 29.06
N GLN A 38 24.79 3.83 28.50
CA GLN A 38 25.63 3.49 27.36
C GLN A 38 24.79 3.42 26.08
N PRO A 39 25.39 3.67 24.90
CA PRO A 39 24.74 3.42 23.59
C PRO A 39 24.31 1.96 23.46
N ILE A 40 23.25 1.74 22.69
CA ILE A 40 22.76 0.40 22.31
C ILE A 40 22.81 0.28 20.79
N ASP A 41 23.45 -0.77 20.30
CA ASP A 41 23.42 -1.12 18.88
C ASP A 41 22.22 -2.03 18.60
N LEU A 42 21.42 -1.66 17.61
CA LEU A 42 20.29 -2.44 17.14
C LEU A 42 20.58 -2.99 15.75
N HIS A 43 20.68 -4.31 15.65
CA HIS A 43 20.68 -4.98 14.37
C HIS A 43 19.26 -5.12 13.85
N LEU A 44 18.99 -4.57 12.68
CA LEU A 44 17.68 -4.60 12.03
C LEU A 44 17.72 -5.48 10.79
N ILE A 45 16.63 -6.19 10.53
CA ILE A 45 16.39 -6.91 9.27
C ILE A 45 15.12 -6.41 8.62
N GLU A 46 15.04 -6.53 7.31
CA GLU A 46 13.83 -6.20 6.56
C GLU A 46 12.64 -7.07 7.01
N THR A 47 11.47 -6.47 7.00
CA THR A 47 10.21 -7.18 7.20
C THR A 47 9.67 -7.68 5.87
N ASP A 48 8.80 -8.70 5.92
CA ASP A 48 8.12 -9.17 4.72
C ASP A 48 7.22 -8.07 4.15
N ASP A 49 7.32 -7.82 2.84
CA ASP A 49 6.38 -6.95 2.14
C ASP A 49 5.04 -7.68 1.98
N VAL A 50 4.10 -7.35 2.87
CA VAL A 50 2.78 -7.98 2.93
C VAL A 50 2.01 -7.78 1.62
N VAL A 51 2.05 -6.56 1.06
CA VAL A 51 1.32 -6.24 -0.18
C VAL A 51 1.92 -6.99 -1.36
N ALA A 52 3.25 -7.05 -1.48
CA ALA A 52 3.92 -7.81 -2.52
C ALA A 52 3.64 -9.32 -2.40
N THR A 53 3.71 -9.86 -1.18
CA THR A 53 3.42 -11.27 -0.91
C THR A 53 2.00 -11.65 -1.29
N LEU A 54 1.01 -10.83 -0.95
CA LEU A 54 -0.39 -11.06 -1.29
C LEU A 54 -0.67 -10.78 -2.76
N GLY A 55 -0.03 -9.76 -3.35
CA GLY A 55 -0.13 -9.43 -4.75
C GLY A 55 0.35 -10.57 -5.66
N ALA A 56 1.49 -11.18 -5.35
CA ALA A 56 2.01 -12.35 -6.08
C ALA A 56 1.05 -13.56 -6.07
N LYS A 57 0.18 -13.63 -5.06
CA LYS A 57 -0.80 -14.73 -4.88
C LYS A 57 -2.25 -14.29 -5.14
N LYS A 58 -2.46 -13.11 -5.76
CA LYS A 58 -3.80 -12.53 -5.87
C LYS A 58 -4.75 -13.32 -6.78
N GLY A 59 -4.23 -14.01 -7.80
CA GLY A 59 -5.07 -14.70 -8.80
C GLY A 59 -6.04 -13.71 -9.44
N ARG A 60 -7.35 -13.97 -9.35
CA ARG A 60 -8.41 -13.09 -9.88
C ARG A 60 -8.76 -11.90 -8.98
N ARG A 61 -8.16 -11.78 -7.81
CA ARG A 61 -8.37 -10.65 -6.89
C ARG A 61 -7.63 -9.42 -7.37
N TRP A 62 -8.04 -8.25 -6.90
CA TRP A 62 -7.35 -7.00 -7.17
C TRP A 62 -6.58 -6.50 -5.96
N VAL A 63 -5.54 -5.73 -6.21
CA VAL A 63 -4.70 -5.11 -5.19
C VAL A 63 -4.51 -3.64 -5.50
N VAL A 64 -4.80 -2.79 -4.53
CA VAL A 64 -4.52 -1.35 -4.57
C VAL A 64 -3.43 -1.04 -3.57
N GLY A 65 -2.31 -0.49 -4.06
CA GLY A 65 -1.20 -0.05 -3.24
C GLY A 65 -1.22 1.45 -2.97
N PHE A 66 -0.46 1.87 -1.97
CA PHE A 66 -0.21 3.26 -1.65
C PHE A 66 1.29 3.52 -1.65
N ALA A 67 1.71 4.62 -2.27
CA ALA A 67 3.10 5.06 -2.33
C ALA A 67 3.18 6.52 -1.87
N LEU A 68 3.94 6.75 -0.82
CA LEU A 68 4.30 8.09 -0.37
C LEU A 68 5.76 8.31 -0.73
N GLU A 69 6.01 9.15 -1.75
CA GLU A 69 7.33 9.43 -2.27
C GLU A 69 7.61 10.93 -2.25
N THR A 70 8.81 11.30 -1.88
CA THR A 70 9.24 12.70 -1.83
C THR A 70 9.93 13.15 -3.12
N GLU A 71 10.51 12.20 -3.87
CA GLU A 71 11.23 12.45 -5.12
C GLU A 71 10.79 11.44 -6.17
N ASP A 72 10.75 11.87 -7.43
CA ASP A 72 10.40 11.01 -8.58
C ASP A 72 9.15 10.15 -8.32
N HIS A 73 8.14 10.75 -7.65
CA HIS A 73 7.01 10.04 -7.06
C HIS A 73 6.28 9.10 -8.05
N ARG A 74 6.09 9.51 -9.32
CA ARG A 74 5.44 8.66 -10.33
C ARG A 74 6.30 7.46 -10.70
N LEU A 75 7.59 7.68 -10.98
CA LEU A 75 8.51 6.59 -11.35
C LEU A 75 8.63 5.56 -10.23
N ARG A 76 8.81 6.03 -8.99
CA ARG A 76 8.88 5.17 -7.81
C ARG A 76 7.56 4.46 -7.51
N ALA A 77 6.43 5.16 -7.70
CA ALA A 77 5.11 4.57 -7.53
C ALA A 77 4.85 3.46 -8.55
N LEU A 78 5.25 3.64 -9.82
CA LEU A 78 5.15 2.63 -10.86
C LEU A 78 6.05 1.42 -10.57
N ALA A 79 7.28 1.63 -10.16
CA ALA A 79 8.18 0.55 -9.74
C ALA A 79 7.61 -0.25 -8.56
N LYS A 80 6.97 0.43 -7.59
CA LYS A 80 6.27 -0.23 -6.48
C LYS A 80 5.02 -0.98 -6.95
N LEU A 81 4.24 -0.41 -7.87
CA LEU A 81 3.06 -1.02 -8.44
C LEU A 81 3.41 -2.36 -9.10
N GLU A 82 4.43 -2.38 -9.94
CA GLU A 82 4.93 -3.56 -10.63
C GLU A 82 5.45 -4.60 -9.62
N ARG A 83 6.36 -4.21 -8.73
CA ARG A 83 6.97 -5.10 -7.73
C ARG A 83 5.93 -5.73 -6.80
N LYS A 84 4.86 -5.01 -6.47
CA LYS A 84 3.80 -5.47 -5.56
C LYS A 84 2.59 -6.07 -6.29
N PHE A 85 2.66 -6.19 -7.62
CA PHE A 85 1.57 -6.73 -8.45
C PHE A 85 0.24 -6.00 -8.25
N CYS A 86 0.28 -4.68 -8.03
CA CYS A 86 -0.91 -3.89 -7.83
C CYS A 86 -1.68 -3.69 -9.14
N ASP A 87 -3.00 -3.57 -9.05
CA ASP A 87 -3.87 -3.21 -10.17
C ASP A 87 -4.07 -1.69 -10.26
N LEU A 88 -3.93 -1.00 -9.14
CA LEU A 88 -3.86 0.46 -9.03
C LEU A 88 -2.85 0.84 -7.95
N MET A 89 -2.21 2.00 -8.14
CA MET A 89 -1.37 2.63 -7.13
C MET A 89 -1.84 4.05 -6.86
N VAL A 90 -2.10 4.34 -5.60
CA VAL A 90 -2.37 5.70 -5.13
C VAL A 90 -1.05 6.30 -4.68
N SER A 91 -0.62 7.36 -5.35
CA SER A 91 0.62 8.07 -5.04
C SER A 91 0.32 9.50 -4.60
N ASN A 92 1.13 10.05 -3.70
CA ASN A 92 1.03 11.47 -3.39
C ASN A 92 1.29 12.30 -4.65
N GLY A 93 0.49 13.34 -4.84
CA GLY A 93 0.62 14.28 -5.95
C GLY A 93 1.85 15.19 -5.79
N PRO A 94 2.23 15.91 -6.85
CA PRO A 94 3.42 16.77 -6.85
C PRO A 94 3.36 17.93 -5.85
N GLN A 95 2.20 18.27 -5.33
CA GLN A 95 1.97 19.37 -4.38
C GLN A 95 1.63 18.92 -2.96
N ALA A 96 1.67 17.62 -2.65
CA ALA A 96 1.29 17.04 -1.35
C ALA A 96 2.13 17.52 -0.15
N ILE A 97 3.09 18.40 -0.36
CA ILE A 97 4.03 18.91 0.67
C ILE A 97 3.43 20.07 1.47
N SER A 98 2.30 20.66 1.08
CA SER A 98 1.65 21.72 1.85
C SER A 98 0.57 21.16 2.77
N ALA A 99 0.70 21.45 4.04
CA ALA A 99 0.10 20.77 5.20
C ALA A 99 -1.44 20.78 5.34
N THR A 100 -2.22 21.27 4.42
CA THR A 100 -3.68 21.39 4.56
C THR A 100 -4.49 20.55 3.57
N ASP A 101 -4.00 20.31 2.37
CA ASP A 101 -4.73 19.58 1.36
C ASP A 101 -3.96 18.33 0.93
N ASN A 102 -4.65 17.17 1.00
CA ASN A 102 -4.09 15.94 0.47
C ASN A 102 -4.33 15.92 -1.04
N GLU A 103 -3.28 15.77 -1.81
CA GLU A 103 -3.34 15.54 -3.24
C GLU A 103 -2.73 14.18 -3.56
N VAL A 104 -3.46 13.37 -4.31
CA VAL A 104 -3.01 12.06 -4.75
C VAL A 104 -3.30 11.83 -6.22
N GLU A 105 -2.47 11.04 -6.85
CA GLU A 105 -2.67 10.51 -8.20
C GLU A 105 -3.01 9.03 -8.13
N VAL A 106 -3.88 8.57 -9.01
CA VAL A 106 -4.20 7.15 -9.18
C VAL A 106 -3.56 6.66 -10.48
N LEU A 107 -2.65 5.72 -10.36
CA LEU A 107 -1.83 5.18 -11.45
C LEU A 107 -2.28 3.76 -11.81
N THR A 108 -2.24 3.44 -13.09
CA THR A 108 -2.48 2.10 -13.65
C THR A 108 -1.16 1.36 -13.91
N PRO A 109 -1.18 0.04 -14.14
CA PRO A 109 0.02 -0.74 -14.44
C PRO A 109 0.77 -0.33 -15.71
N ASP A 110 0.09 0.26 -16.67
CA ASP A 110 0.66 0.79 -17.93
C ASP A 110 1.20 2.21 -17.78
N GLY A 111 1.18 2.77 -16.57
CA GLY A 111 1.76 4.07 -16.26
C GLY A 111 0.85 5.27 -16.51
N GLU A 112 -0.42 5.03 -16.86
CA GLU A 112 -1.41 6.10 -17.02
C GLU A 112 -1.81 6.68 -15.67
N VAL A 113 -1.89 8.00 -15.59
CA VAL A 113 -2.51 8.72 -14.46
C VAL A 113 -4.01 8.83 -14.76
N LEU A 114 -4.82 7.99 -14.09
CA LEU A 114 -6.28 8.03 -14.27
C LEU A 114 -6.89 9.35 -13.82
N THR A 115 -6.40 9.88 -12.73
CA THR A 115 -6.91 11.13 -12.15
C THR A 115 -5.98 11.64 -11.06
N THR A 116 -6.07 12.93 -10.81
CA THR A 116 -5.51 13.59 -9.62
C THR A 116 -6.68 14.01 -8.73
N ILE A 117 -6.59 13.74 -7.45
CA ILE A 117 -7.62 14.00 -6.46
C ILE A 117 -7.03 14.89 -5.38
N ALA A 118 -7.66 16.03 -5.11
CA ALA A 118 -7.29 16.95 -4.03
C ALA A 118 -8.47 17.21 -3.11
N GLY A 119 -8.19 17.47 -1.83
CA GLY A 119 -9.19 17.82 -0.83
C GLY A 119 -8.98 17.20 0.53
N THR A 120 -10.05 17.16 1.35
CA THR A 120 -9.99 16.52 2.67
C THR A 120 -9.71 15.02 2.55
N LYS A 121 -9.19 14.40 3.61
CA LYS A 121 -8.91 12.95 3.64
C LYS A 121 -10.15 12.12 3.31
N GLU A 122 -11.30 12.54 3.79
CA GLU A 122 -12.59 11.89 3.57
C GLU A 122 -13.02 11.99 2.09
N ALA A 123 -12.89 13.17 1.48
CA ALA A 123 -13.21 13.37 0.07
C ALA A 123 -12.28 12.57 -0.85
N VAL A 124 -10.98 12.60 -0.55
CA VAL A 124 -9.96 11.81 -1.29
C VAL A 124 -10.25 10.32 -1.15
N ALA A 125 -10.52 9.83 0.05
CA ALA A 125 -10.84 8.41 0.29
C ALA A 125 -12.12 7.99 -0.44
N ALA A 126 -13.18 8.78 -0.39
CA ALA A 126 -14.43 8.51 -1.09
C ALA A 126 -14.21 8.39 -2.61
N ARG A 127 -13.41 9.30 -3.19
CA ARG A 127 -13.10 9.27 -4.62
C ARG A 127 -12.24 8.06 -5.01
N ILE A 128 -11.24 7.69 -4.20
CA ILE A 128 -10.45 6.46 -4.41
C ILE A 128 -11.36 5.23 -4.41
N LEU A 129 -12.27 5.12 -3.43
CA LEU A 129 -13.21 4.01 -3.35
C LEU A 129 -14.14 3.95 -4.57
N ALA A 130 -14.61 5.08 -5.07
CA ALA A 130 -15.43 5.13 -6.29
C ALA A 130 -14.67 4.62 -7.52
N ILE A 131 -13.38 4.96 -7.65
CA ILE A 131 -12.52 4.45 -8.74
C ILE A 131 -12.30 2.95 -8.62
N ILE A 132 -12.06 2.45 -7.41
CA ILE A 132 -11.92 1.01 -7.15
C ILE A 132 -13.20 0.27 -7.53
N GLU A 133 -14.36 0.79 -7.13
CA GLU A 133 -15.66 0.20 -7.49
C GLU A 133 -15.84 0.15 -9.01
N GLU A 134 -15.62 1.27 -9.69
CA GLU A 134 -15.79 1.38 -11.14
C GLU A 134 -14.82 0.46 -11.90
N ARG A 135 -13.52 0.53 -11.57
CA ARG A 135 -12.46 -0.10 -12.37
C ARG A 135 -12.15 -1.54 -11.99
N LEU A 136 -12.30 -1.90 -10.74
CA LEU A 136 -11.86 -3.19 -10.24
C LEU A 136 -12.99 -4.10 -9.79
N VAL A 137 -14.08 -3.54 -9.29
CA VAL A 137 -15.22 -4.34 -8.80
C VAL A 137 -16.24 -4.54 -9.91
N ALA A 138 -16.77 -3.46 -10.49
CA ALA A 138 -17.81 -3.52 -11.52
C ALA A 138 -17.31 -4.13 -12.83
N ALA A 139 -16.05 -3.84 -13.22
CA ALA A 139 -15.43 -4.35 -14.43
C ALA A 139 -15.11 -5.86 -14.39
N ARG A 140 -15.06 -6.47 -13.19
CA ARG A 140 -14.76 -7.90 -13.04
C ARG A 140 -16.05 -8.70 -12.91
N ARG A 141 -16.23 -9.69 -13.79
CA ARG A 141 -17.34 -10.65 -13.66
C ARG A 141 -17.31 -11.33 -12.29
N PRO A 142 -18.48 -11.65 -11.70
CA PRO A 142 -18.54 -12.43 -10.46
C PRO A 142 -17.69 -13.70 -10.57
N ILE A 143 -16.99 -14.05 -9.51
CA ILE A 143 -16.32 -15.35 -9.41
C ILE A 143 -17.46 -16.34 -9.21
N PRO A 144 -17.65 -17.35 -10.08
CA PRO A 144 -18.62 -18.41 -9.82
C PRO A 144 -18.31 -19.08 -8.48
N ASP A 145 -19.34 -19.45 -7.73
CA ASP A 145 -19.22 -20.16 -6.46
C ASP A 145 -18.53 -21.52 -6.65
#